data_00e76036704a8f44fc636057bf953e24
#
_entry.id   00e76036704a8f44fc636057bf953e24
#
_cell.length_a   1.000
_cell.length_b   1.000
_cell.length_c   1.000
_cell.angle_alpha   90.00
_cell.angle_beta   90.00
_cell.angle_gamma   90.00
#
_symmetry.space_group_name_H-M   'P 1'
#
loop_
_entity.id
_entity.type
_entity.pdbx_description
1 polymer ?
#
loop_
_entity_poly.entity_id
_entity_poly.type
_entity_poly.pdbx_seq_one_letter_code
_entity_poly.pdbx_strand_id
1 'polypeptide(L)'
;NELRKWTLKRQMQLRGEKIVSNLSQAQATAVRDSVAKYVYTCLFDWLVAQMNKSLAPRDEAAAASMIGVLDIYGFECFKSNSYEQFCINYANERLQHEFNRHVFKLEQEEYVAEQIPWQFINFADNQPCIDMIESKFGLLSLLDEESRLPSGQDASFLQKVYSQLQPKPEFQKFLTKPRFGSQSAFTVKHYALDVTYDVDGFMEKNKDTVPDEHLALLGSTSSPFLKSVLDARAAADAALPQPSTRKVSGPGIASKKPTLGTQFKASLGALMDTINSTEVHYIRCIKPNDAKVAWEVQPQNVLSQLRACGVLETIRISCAGFPGRWTFADFVERYYMLVPSSHWDMTSLEKVRELAQFILSETLEPDKYHFGLNKVFFRAGVLASFEQMRRNVLNEHTRTVQTAWRRYSAQSKYNALKAGILTLQANIRRRAAQNRFRTERELRAAVLLQTAARAALQRKRRAQAVHAATLIQTVIRAYQARLRLIDEREAWHATLLQTAIRGVLARRAASKRVRQVTLLQSLYRRRLARHALAQRRTEAKSASHYQEVSYKLENKVFDLTQS
;
A
#
# COMPACT_ATOMS: atom_id res chain seq x y z
N ASN A 1 17.56 -26.22 42.55
CA ASN A 1 17.90 -25.60 43.85
C ASN A 1 18.67 -24.28 43.68
N GLU A 2 19.65 -24.19 42.76
CA GLU A 2 20.43 -22.96 42.53
C GLU A 2 19.58 -21.79 42.01
N LEU A 3 18.65 -22.03 41.08
CA LEU A 3 17.74 -20.99 40.58
C LEU A 3 16.93 -20.37 41.72
N ARG A 4 16.33 -21.21 42.59
CA ARG A 4 15.59 -20.74 43.79
C ARG A 4 16.48 -19.96 44.75
N LYS A 5 17.73 -20.41 44.95
CA LYS A 5 18.70 -19.74 45.82
C LYS A 5 18.98 -18.34 45.33
N TRP A 6 19.31 -18.16 44.07
CA TRP A 6 19.67 -16.85 43.48
C TRP A 6 18.46 -15.95 43.25
N THR A 7 17.25 -16.50 43.10
CA THR A 7 16.01 -15.69 43.09
C THR A 7 15.72 -15.05 44.46
N LEU A 8 16.17 -15.68 45.53
CA LEU A 8 15.93 -15.20 46.92
C LEU A 8 17.13 -14.46 47.50
N LYS A 9 18.30 -14.58 46.92
CA LYS A 9 19.56 -14.02 47.41
C LYS A 9 20.28 -13.25 46.33
N ARG A 10 21.02 -12.23 46.73
CA ARG A 10 21.88 -11.44 45.87
C ARG A 10 23.33 -11.49 46.34
N GLN A 11 24.27 -11.68 45.44
CA GLN A 11 25.70 -11.59 45.73
C GLN A 11 26.18 -10.17 45.38
N MET A 12 26.94 -9.58 46.31
CA MET A 12 27.62 -8.30 46.07
C MET A 12 29.11 -8.51 46.33
N GLN A 13 29.92 -7.88 45.52
CA GLN A 13 31.37 -7.87 45.72
C GLN A 13 31.77 -6.51 46.33
N LEU A 14 32.21 -6.53 47.57
CA LEU A 14 32.65 -5.35 48.25
C LEU A 14 34.11 -5.54 48.68
N ARG A 15 35.03 -4.68 48.20
CA ARG A 15 36.45 -4.74 48.53
C ARG A 15 37.12 -6.10 48.36
N GLY A 16 36.65 -6.90 47.34
CA GLY A 16 37.19 -8.23 47.08
C GLY A 16 36.47 -9.38 47.78
N GLU A 17 35.62 -9.13 48.76
CA GLU A 17 34.79 -10.13 49.44
C GLU A 17 33.43 -10.28 48.77
N LYS A 18 32.95 -11.52 48.70
CA LYS A 18 31.61 -11.86 48.18
C LYS A 18 30.62 -11.94 49.34
N ILE A 19 29.77 -10.95 49.44
CA ILE A 19 28.71 -10.90 50.46
C ILE A 19 27.40 -11.35 49.83
N VAL A 20 26.73 -12.32 50.43
CA VAL A 20 25.41 -12.82 50.02
C VAL A 20 24.35 -12.30 50.98
N SER A 21 23.40 -11.53 50.46
CA SER A 21 22.26 -11.01 51.23
C SER A 21 20.95 -11.57 50.73
N ASN A 22 19.94 -11.65 51.63
CA ASN A 22 18.58 -12.02 51.25
C ASN A 22 17.89 -10.83 50.56
N LEU A 23 17.09 -11.12 49.54
CA LEU A 23 16.23 -10.15 48.88
C LEU A 23 14.89 -10.03 49.62
N SER A 24 14.28 -8.84 49.54
CA SER A 24 12.89 -8.67 49.95
C SER A 24 11.97 -9.40 48.97
N GLN A 25 10.72 -9.62 49.33
CA GLN A 25 9.72 -10.26 48.46
C GLN A 25 9.56 -9.52 47.13
N ALA A 26 9.48 -8.18 47.17
CA ALA A 26 9.37 -7.37 45.98
C ALA A 26 10.62 -7.52 45.06
N GLN A 27 11.82 -7.47 45.64
CA GLN A 27 13.07 -7.67 44.92
C GLN A 27 13.18 -9.09 44.31
N ALA A 28 12.79 -10.12 45.06
CA ALA A 28 12.79 -11.50 44.57
C ALA A 28 11.82 -11.69 43.40
N THR A 29 10.63 -11.05 43.49
CA THR A 29 9.65 -11.03 42.39
C THR A 29 10.23 -10.33 41.15
N ALA A 30 10.82 -9.17 41.30
CA ALA A 30 11.47 -8.43 40.19
C ALA A 30 12.57 -9.25 39.54
N VAL A 31 13.43 -9.91 40.32
CA VAL A 31 14.51 -10.79 39.77
C VAL A 31 13.92 -11.98 39.01
N ARG A 32 12.89 -12.64 39.57
CA ARG A 32 12.18 -13.74 38.88
C ARG A 32 11.66 -13.27 37.52
N ASP A 33 11.00 -12.12 37.52
CA ASP A 33 10.37 -11.57 36.30
C ASP A 33 11.40 -11.13 35.28
N SER A 34 12.52 -10.54 35.71
CA SER A 34 13.66 -10.19 34.82
C SER A 34 14.28 -11.44 34.19
N VAL A 35 14.46 -12.54 34.95
CA VAL A 35 14.98 -13.79 34.40
C VAL A 35 14.01 -14.39 33.38
N ALA A 36 12.70 -14.38 33.68
CA ALA A 36 11.67 -14.88 32.77
C ALA A 36 11.64 -14.07 31.45
N LYS A 37 11.68 -12.74 31.55
CA LYS A 37 11.74 -11.83 30.40
C LYS A 37 13.01 -12.10 29.57
N TYR A 38 14.16 -12.28 30.22
CA TYR A 38 15.42 -12.56 29.52
C TYR A 38 15.36 -13.87 28.73
N VAL A 39 14.88 -14.96 29.36
CA VAL A 39 14.73 -16.25 28.66
C VAL A 39 13.75 -16.13 27.49
N TYR A 40 12.65 -15.39 27.65
CA TYR A 40 11.71 -15.13 26.57
C TYR A 40 12.34 -14.33 25.44
N THR A 41 13.12 -13.30 25.77
CA THR A 41 13.86 -12.50 24.76
C THR A 41 14.84 -13.37 23.98
N CYS A 42 15.64 -14.20 24.67
CA CYS A 42 16.54 -15.14 24.03
C CYS A 42 15.81 -16.11 23.10
N LEU A 43 14.67 -16.65 23.54
CA LEU A 43 13.85 -17.55 22.74
C LEU A 43 13.29 -16.84 21.50
N PHE A 44 12.82 -15.61 21.66
CA PHE A 44 12.33 -14.80 20.55
C PHE A 44 13.44 -14.52 19.51
N ASP A 45 14.61 -14.09 19.96
CA ASP A 45 15.77 -13.84 19.10
C ASP A 45 16.19 -15.11 18.36
N TRP A 46 16.21 -16.24 19.05
CA TRP A 46 16.50 -17.55 18.45
C TRP A 46 15.46 -17.91 17.38
N LEU A 47 14.15 -17.73 17.70
CA LEU A 47 13.07 -18.00 16.76
C LEU A 47 13.20 -17.13 15.51
N VAL A 48 13.42 -15.83 15.68
CA VAL A 48 13.63 -14.89 14.56
C VAL A 48 14.86 -15.31 13.73
N ALA A 49 15.96 -15.69 14.38
CA ALA A 49 17.15 -16.19 13.69
C ALA A 49 16.89 -17.47 12.86
N GLN A 50 16.08 -18.41 13.38
CA GLN A 50 15.68 -19.61 12.65
C GLN A 50 14.76 -19.27 11.46
N MET A 51 13.80 -18.37 11.66
CA MET A 51 12.92 -17.89 10.59
C MET A 51 13.73 -17.21 9.47
N ASN A 52 14.65 -16.32 9.84
CA ASN A 52 15.52 -15.64 8.87
C ASN A 52 16.39 -16.64 8.09
N LYS A 53 16.95 -17.65 8.74
CA LYS A 53 17.68 -18.74 8.05
C LYS A 53 16.80 -19.50 7.06
N SER A 54 15.54 -19.72 7.40
CA SER A 54 14.58 -20.41 6.52
C SER A 54 14.15 -19.57 5.33
N LEU A 55 14.10 -18.24 5.51
CA LEU A 55 13.68 -17.27 4.50
C LEU A 55 14.83 -16.73 3.66
N ALA A 56 16.08 -16.89 4.13
CA ALA A 56 17.25 -16.42 3.41
C ALA A 56 17.36 -17.10 2.03
N PRO A 57 17.72 -16.35 0.99
CA PRO A 57 17.99 -16.93 -0.32
C PRO A 57 19.15 -17.92 -0.23
N ARG A 58 19.08 -19.00 -1.01
CA ARG A 58 20.15 -20.04 -1.03
C ARG A 58 21.49 -19.50 -1.51
N ASP A 59 21.46 -18.44 -2.30
CA ASP A 59 22.62 -17.73 -2.83
C ASP A 59 22.45 -16.24 -2.56
N GLU A 60 23.12 -15.72 -1.54
CA GLU A 60 23.09 -14.30 -1.19
C GLU A 60 23.70 -13.41 -2.29
N ALA A 61 24.64 -13.96 -3.07
CA ALA A 61 25.26 -13.23 -4.17
C ALA A 61 24.31 -13.03 -5.38
N ALA A 62 23.23 -13.82 -5.46
CA ALA A 62 22.21 -13.71 -6.50
C ALA A 62 21.14 -12.65 -6.19
N ALA A 63 21.10 -12.13 -4.98
CA ALA A 63 20.16 -11.06 -4.60
C ALA A 63 20.63 -9.70 -5.14
N ALA A 64 20.09 -9.29 -6.29
CA ALA A 64 20.46 -8.04 -6.95
C ALA A 64 19.86 -6.79 -6.25
N SER A 65 18.75 -6.94 -5.51
CA SER A 65 18.05 -5.84 -4.82
C SER A 65 17.26 -6.34 -3.63
N MET A 66 16.97 -5.46 -2.68
CA MET A 66 16.19 -5.73 -1.48
C MET A 66 15.04 -4.74 -1.34
N ILE A 67 13.86 -5.25 -1.01
CA ILE A 67 12.72 -4.42 -0.61
C ILE A 67 12.42 -4.72 0.85
N GLY A 68 12.55 -3.71 1.71
CA GLY A 68 12.25 -3.79 3.13
C GLY A 68 10.85 -3.23 3.43
N VAL A 69 10.15 -3.83 4.39
CA VAL A 69 8.89 -3.32 4.92
C VAL A 69 9.05 -3.14 6.42
N LEU A 70 8.89 -1.90 6.89
CA LEU A 70 8.90 -1.57 8.31
C LEU A 70 7.48 -1.61 8.87
N ASP A 71 7.25 -2.52 9.81
CA ASP A 71 5.99 -2.63 10.55
C ASP A 71 6.26 -2.43 12.05
N ILE A 72 6.02 -1.22 12.53
CA ILE A 72 6.15 -0.85 13.95
C ILE A 72 4.84 -0.28 14.48
N TYR A 73 4.71 -0.28 15.82
CA TYR A 73 3.57 0.38 16.45
C TYR A 73 3.55 1.87 16.08
N GLY A 74 2.36 2.37 15.73
CA GLY A 74 2.15 3.78 15.54
C GLY A 74 2.09 4.56 16.86
N PHE A 75 1.85 5.86 16.77
CA PHE A 75 1.77 6.74 17.93
C PHE A 75 0.66 6.32 18.90
N GLU A 76 0.99 6.14 20.19
CA GLU A 76 0.06 5.70 21.23
C GLU A 76 -0.24 6.80 22.25
N CYS A 77 -1.50 6.97 22.59
CA CYS A 77 -1.95 7.82 23.68
C CYS A 77 -3.15 7.18 24.36
N PHE A 78 -2.94 6.63 25.52
CA PHE A 78 -3.96 6.00 26.36
C PHE A 78 -4.33 6.89 27.56
N LYS A 79 -5.29 6.43 28.34
CA LYS A 79 -5.65 7.08 29.62
C LYS A 79 -4.50 7.05 30.65
N SER A 80 -3.71 5.97 30.64
CA SER A 80 -2.48 5.82 31.39
C SER A 80 -1.39 5.37 30.44
N ASN A 81 -0.28 6.10 30.42
CA ASN A 81 0.84 5.83 29.53
C ASN A 81 2.09 5.60 30.36
N SER A 82 2.79 4.53 30.09
CA SER A 82 3.99 4.10 30.83
C SER A 82 5.25 4.17 29.97
N TYR A 83 6.33 3.57 30.45
CA TYR A 83 7.62 3.51 29.77
C TYR A 83 7.56 2.93 28.37
N GLU A 84 6.70 1.94 28.15
CA GLU A 84 6.51 1.32 26.86
C GLU A 84 5.96 2.34 25.84
N GLN A 85 4.91 3.09 26.20
CA GLN A 85 4.34 4.15 25.36
C GLN A 85 5.35 5.25 25.11
N PHE A 86 6.19 5.56 26.10
CA PHE A 86 7.26 6.54 25.92
C PHE A 86 8.28 6.08 24.87
N CYS A 87 8.73 4.83 24.91
CA CYS A 87 9.65 4.28 23.91
C CYS A 87 9.03 4.22 22.52
N ILE A 88 7.77 3.75 22.43
CA ILE A 88 7.02 3.69 21.18
C ILE A 88 6.89 5.10 20.56
N ASN A 89 6.49 6.08 21.35
CA ASN A 89 6.29 7.45 20.87
C ASN A 89 7.59 8.14 20.51
N TYR A 90 8.69 7.83 21.19
CA TYR A 90 10.02 8.29 20.78
C TYR A 90 10.44 7.71 19.43
N ALA A 91 10.20 6.44 19.16
CA ALA A 91 10.50 5.88 17.85
C ALA A 91 9.67 6.56 16.74
N ASN A 92 8.39 6.82 17.00
CA ASN A 92 7.53 7.54 16.07
C ASN A 92 7.94 9.01 15.89
N GLU A 93 8.45 9.67 16.93
CA GLU A 93 9.00 11.02 16.86
C GLU A 93 10.22 11.07 15.92
N ARG A 94 11.12 10.09 16.03
CA ARG A 94 12.27 9.92 15.13
C ARG A 94 11.84 9.65 13.69
N LEU A 95 10.90 8.76 13.49
CA LEU A 95 10.37 8.44 12.15
C LEU A 95 9.65 9.65 11.52
N GLN A 96 8.93 10.42 12.31
CA GLN A 96 8.29 11.64 11.82
C GLN A 96 9.33 12.70 11.43
N HIS A 97 10.41 12.81 12.20
CA HIS A 97 11.52 13.71 11.85
C HIS A 97 12.16 13.30 10.51
N GLU A 98 12.47 12.02 10.33
CA GLU A 98 13.02 11.52 9.06
C GLU A 98 12.05 11.71 7.90
N PHE A 99 10.76 11.51 8.14
CA PHE A 99 9.72 11.81 7.15
C PHE A 99 9.74 13.31 6.77
N ASN A 100 9.75 14.20 7.76
CA ASN A 100 9.81 15.63 7.51
C ASN A 100 11.07 16.00 6.74
N ARG A 101 12.22 15.47 7.16
CA ARG A 101 13.51 15.69 6.50
C ARG A 101 13.47 15.23 5.04
N HIS A 102 12.94 14.04 4.80
CA HIS A 102 12.89 13.44 3.47
C HIS A 102 11.91 14.16 2.53
N VAL A 103 10.70 14.38 3.01
CA VAL A 103 9.63 14.95 2.16
C VAL A 103 9.78 16.46 1.98
N PHE A 104 10.18 17.16 3.00
CA PHE A 104 10.16 18.63 2.98
C PHE A 104 11.50 19.24 2.59
N LYS A 105 12.55 18.80 3.22
CA LYS A 105 13.88 19.36 2.97
C LYS A 105 14.39 18.99 1.58
N LEU A 106 14.25 17.72 1.19
CA LEU A 106 14.65 17.27 -0.14
C LEU A 106 13.80 17.93 -1.24
N GLU A 107 12.50 18.12 -0.98
CA GLU A 107 11.62 18.80 -1.93
C GLU A 107 12.03 20.26 -2.11
N GLN A 108 12.35 20.97 -1.02
CA GLN A 108 12.83 22.34 -1.08
C GLN A 108 14.22 22.45 -1.74
N GLU A 109 15.12 21.53 -1.45
CA GLU A 109 16.42 21.45 -2.10
C GLU A 109 16.28 21.23 -3.61
N GLU A 110 15.32 20.43 -4.04
CA GLU A 110 15.03 20.23 -5.46
C GLU A 110 14.47 21.51 -6.11
N TYR A 111 13.59 22.27 -5.43
CA TYR A 111 13.12 23.55 -5.95
C TYR A 111 14.25 24.56 -6.12
N VAL A 112 15.18 24.61 -5.18
CA VAL A 112 16.37 25.45 -5.29
C VAL A 112 17.26 24.99 -6.45
N ALA A 113 17.52 23.70 -6.58
CA ALA A 113 18.34 23.14 -7.67
C ALA A 113 17.71 23.39 -9.05
N GLU A 114 16.41 23.34 -9.17
CA GLU A 114 15.65 23.59 -10.40
C GLU A 114 15.31 25.09 -10.61
N GLN A 115 15.80 25.98 -9.72
CA GLN A 115 15.59 27.43 -9.78
C GLN A 115 14.11 27.86 -9.79
N ILE A 116 13.26 27.12 -9.07
CA ILE A 116 11.85 27.45 -8.92
C ILE A 116 11.70 28.57 -7.88
N PRO A 117 10.92 29.63 -8.15
CA PRO A 117 10.60 30.67 -7.17
C PRO A 117 9.73 30.09 -6.07
N TRP A 118 10.35 29.67 -4.98
CA TRP A 118 9.70 29.01 -3.85
C TRP A 118 9.94 29.76 -2.56
N GLN A 119 8.89 29.98 -1.77
CA GLN A 119 9.05 30.47 -0.41
C GLN A 119 9.19 29.25 0.52
N PHE A 120 10.27 29.21 1.29
CA PHE A 120 10.48 28.16 2.29
C PHE A 120 9.30 28.12 3.25
N ILE A 121 8.58 27.01 3.28
CA ILE A 121 7.54 26.77 4.27
C ILE A 121 8.21 26.41 5.57
N ASN A 122 7.92 27.19 6.61
CA ASN A 122 8.37 26.88 7.95
C ASN A 122 7.53 25.69 8.46
N PHE A 123 8.09 24.49 8.42
CA PHE A 123 7.44 23.30 9.00
C PHE A 123 7.82 23.20 10.48
N ALA A 124 6.93 22.59 11.27
CA ALA A 124 7.19 22.35 12.69
C ALA A 124 8.30 21.30 12.82
N ASP A 125 9.54 21.76 13.02
CA ASP A 125 10.68 20.88 13.29
C ASP A 125 10.51 20.28 14.69
N ASN A 126 10.48 18.96 14.77
CA ASN A 126 10.40 18.22 16.02
C ASN A 126 11.78 17.78 16.56
N GLN A 127 12.88 18.23 15.95
CA GLN A 127 14.23 17.96 16.41
C GLN A 127 14.45 18.36 17.89
N PRO A 128 13.96 19.50 18.39
CA PRO A 128 14.12 19.83 19.80
C PRO A 128 13.41 18.86 20.76
N CYS A 129 12.27 18.26 20.33
CA CYS A 129 11.63 17.20 21.12
C CYS A 129 12.50 15.94 21.18
N ILE A 130 13.07 15.56 20.06
CA ILE A 130 14.01 14.44 19.96
C ILE A 130 15.24 14.69 20.83
N ASP A 131 15.83 15.87 20.73
CA ASP A 131 17.00 16.26 21.53
C ASP A 131 16.71 16.25 23.03
N MET A 132 15.51 16.68 23.43
CA MET A 132 15.05 16.58 24.81
C MET A 132 15.02 15.13 25.31
N ILE A 133 14.69 14.18 24.44
CA ILE A 133 14.60 12.76 24.79
C ILE A 133 15.99 12.11 24.78
N GLU A 134 16.77 12.30 23.71
CA GLU A 134 17.94 11.47 23.42
C GLU A 134 19.30 12.14 23.63
N SER A 135 19.36 13.46 23.86
CA SER A 135 20.63 14.15 24.05
C SER A 135 21.38 13.65 25.29
N LYS A 136 22.66 14.01 25.39
CA LYS A 136 23.54 13.63 26.50
C LYS A 136 22.97 13.99 27.90
N PHE A 137 22.15 15.01 27.96
CA PHE A 137 21.44 15.45 29.17
C PHE A 137 19.92 15.45 28.95
N GLY A 138 19.44 14.52 28.10
CA GLY A 138 18.02 14.33 27.82
C GLY A 138 17.36 13.33 28.77
N LEU A 139 16.09 13.09 28.50
CA LEU A 139 15.24 12.22 29.32
C LEU A 139 15.81 10.84 29.53
N LEU A 140 16.27 10.17 28.45
CA LEU A 140 16.87 8.84 28.52
C LEU A 140 18.16 8.83 29.34
N SER A 141 18.99 9.88 29.19
CA SER A 141 20.25 9.99 29.94
C SER A 141 20.02 10.19 31.42
N LEU A 142 19.03 11.02 31.80
CA LEU A 142 18.64 11.21 33.20
C LEU A 142 18.07 9.95 33.82
N LEU A 143 17.26 9.22 33.05
CA LEU A 143 16.74 7.94 33.48
C LEU A 143 17.84 6.90 33.67
N ASP A 144 18.80 6.85 32.75
CA ASP A 144 19.95 5.94 32.84
C ASP A 144 20.85 6.27 34.02
N GLU A 145 21.08 7.56 34.29
CA GLU A 145 21.82 8.00 35.45
C GLU A 145 21.13 7.56 36.74
N GLU A 146 19.82 7.84 36.88
CA GLU A 146 19.06 7.47 38.06
C GLU A 146 18.95 5.96 38.21
N SER A 147 18.78 5.22 37.11
CA SER A 147 18.75 3.76 37.11
C SER A 147 20.05 3.12 37.62
N ARG A 148 21.16 3.80 37.54
CA ARG A 148 22.48 3.32 38.01
C ARG A 148 22.75 3.63 39.48
N LEU A 149 21.97 4.51 40.06
CA LEU A 149 22.12 4.84 41.49
C LEU A 149 21.54 3.72 42.36
N PRO A 150 22.22 3.30 43.43
CA PRO A 150 21.74 2.29 44.34
C PRO A 150 20.40 2.63 45.04
N SER A 151 20.21 3.94 45.28
CA SER A 151 19.01 4.50 45.91
C SER A 151 18.13 5.28 44.96
N GLY A 152 18.31 5.08 43.63
CA GLY A 152 17.52 5.77 42.63
C GLY A 152 16.03 5.43 42.75
N GLN A 153 15.18 6.43 42.54
CA GLN A 153 13.71 6.31 42.65
C GLN A 153 13.05 7.06 41.50
N ASP A 154 11.85 6.61 41.07
CA ASP A 154 11.07 7.26 40.02
C ASP A 154 10.77 8.75 40.35
N ALA A 155 10.56 9.07 41.65
CA ALA A 155 10.36 10.45 42.09
C ALA A 155 11.61 11.33 41.90
N SER A 156 12.81 10.82 42.18
CA SER A 156 14.06 11.51 41.96
C SER A 156 14.31 11.78 40.48
N PHE A 157 13.99 10.80 39.64
CA PHE A 157 14.02 10.98 38.19
C PHE A 157 13.13 12.14 37.75
N LEU A 158 11.87 12.14 38.18
CA LEU A 158 10.91 13.18 37.84
C LEU A 158 11.38 14.56 38.31
N GLN A 159 11.96 14.68 39.52
CA GLN A 159 12.51 15.90 40.04
C GLN A 159 13.68 16.41 39.14
N LYS A 160 14.59 15.52 38.72
CA LYS A 160 15.66 15.85 37.78
C LYS A 160 15.10 16.33 36.43
N VAL A 161 14.08 15.70 35.90
CA VAL A 161 13.42 16.12 34.65
C VAL A 161 12.95 17.58 34.76
N TYR A 162 12.27 17.95 35.85
CA TYR A 162 11.77 19.31 36.01
C TYR A 162 12.87 20.32 36.38
N SER A 163 13.89 19.91 37.12
CA SER A 163 14.96 20.84 37.53
C SER A 163 16.00 21.07 36.43
N GLN A 164 16.26 20.08 35.56
CA GLN A 164 17.35 20.15 34.59
C GLN A 164 16.90 20.39 33.16
N LEU A 165 15.69 19.91 32.77
CA LEU A 165 15.19 20.01 31.39
C LEU A 165 14.18 21.14 31.23
N GLN A 166 13.21 21.26 32.13
CA GLN A 166 12.18 22.29 32.02
C GLN A 166 12.74 23.75 32.00
N PRO A 167 13.83 24.10 32.69
CA PRO A 167 14.37 25.45 32.62
C PRO A 167 15.03 25.80 31.28
N LYS A 168 15.36 24.82 30.44
CA LYS A 168 16.00 25.04 29.16
C LYS A 168 15.00 25.63 28.16
N PRO A 169 15.27 26.81 27.56
CA PRO A 169 14.34 27.50 26.67
C PRO A 169 13.91 26.64 25.49
N GLU A 170 14.83 25.81 24.96
CA GLU A 170 14.60 24.93 23.83
C GLU A 170 13.57 23.82 24.15
N PHE A 171 13.49 23.41 25.43
CA PHE A 171 12.62 22.29 25.85
C PHE A 171 11.32 22.73 26.52
N GLN A 172 11.18 23.99 26.91
CA GLN A 172 9.98 24.51 27.59
C GLN A 172 8.68 24.29 26.79
N LYS A 173 8.79 24.33 25.46
CA LYS A 173 7.64 24.10 24.58
C LYS A 173 7.17 22.64 24.56
N PHE A 174 8.08 21.72 24.83
CA PHE A 174 7.85 20.28 24.67
C PHE A 174 7.62 19.57 26.00
N LEU A 175 8.07 20.12 27.11
CA LEU A 175 7.95 19.52 28.43
C LEU A 175 7.05 20.37 29.33
N THR A 176 5.96 19.79 29.79
CA THR A 176 5.03 20.48 30.68
C THR A 176 4.64 19.60 31.86
N LYS A 177 4.33 20.26 33.00
CA LYS A 177 3.77 19.57 34.16
C LYS A 177 2.26 19.38 33.96
N PRO A 178 1.70 18.18 34.17
CA PRO A 178 0.27 17.99 34.05
C PRO A 178 -0.47 18.87 35.08
N ARG A 179 -1.54 19.52 34.61
CA ARG A 179 -2.36 20.41 35.47
C ARG A 179 -3.29 19.63 36.38
N PHE A 180 -3.70 18.44 35.95
CA PHE A 180 -4.62 17.55 36.66
C PHE A 180 -4.08 16.12 36.54
N GLY A 181 -4.34 15.27 37.55
CA GLY A 181 -3.94 13.88 37.53
C GLY A 181 -2.81 13.54 38.51
N SER A 182 -2.01 12.52 38.18
CA SER A 182 -0.91 12.03 39.02
C SER A 182 0.18 13.11 39.18
N GLN A 183 0.62 13.32 40.40
CA GLN A 183 1.80 14.16 40.69
C GLN A 183 3.10 13.46 40.27
N SER A 184 3.03 12.16 39.98
CA SER A 184 4.12 11.32 39.51
C SER A 184 4.15 11.24 37.97
N ALA A 185 3.85 12.32 37.26
CA ALA A 185 3.75 12.30 35.81
C ALA A 185 4.40 13.52 35.16
N PHE A 186 4.83 13.38 33.91
CA PHE A 186 5.25 14.50 33.07
C PHE A 186 4.56 14.41 31.70
N THR A 187 4.37 15.56 31.06
CA THR A 187 3.74 15.65 29.74
C THR A 187 4.76 16.07 28.69
N VAL A 188 4.87 15.29 27.64
CA VAL A 188 5.62 15.67 26.42
C VAL A 188 4.65 16.09 25.35
N LYS A 189 4.91 17.25 24.73
CA LYS A 189 4.25 17.69 23.52
C LYS A 189 4.95 17.08 22.32
N HIS A 190 4.41 16.01 21.86
CA HIS A 190 4.89 15.35 20.65
C HIS A 190 4.34 16.01 19.39
N TYR A 191 4.87 15.63 18.23
CA TYR A 191 4.39 16.13 16.95
C TYR A 191 2.89 15.85 16.73
N ALA A 192 2.38 14.73 17.25
CA ALA A 192 0.99 14.31 17.06
C ALA A 192 0.05 14.87 18.13
N LEU A 193 0.37 14.65 19.38
CA LEU A 193 -0.46 15.00 20.55
C LEU A 193 0.43 15.23 21.80
N ASP A 194 -0.13 15.95 22.78
CA ASP A 194 0.43 16.01 24.13
C ASP A 194 0.16 14.70 24.87
N VAL A 195 1.19 14.02 25.34
CA VAL A 195 1.04 12.75 26.06
C VAL A 195 1.61 12.89 27.47
N THR A 196 0.79 12.53 28.45
CA THR A 196 1.19 12.47 29.86
C THR A 196 1.64 11.06 30.21
N TYR A 197 2.84 10.96 30.74
CA TYR A 197 3.46 9.70 31.14
C TYR A 197 3.56 9.61 32.66
N ASP A 198 3.05 8.51 33.19
CA ASP A 198 3.19 8.15 34.58
C ASP A 198 4.55 7.48 34.80
N VAL A 199 5.36 8.01 35.72
CA VAL A 199 6.74 7.52 35.92
C VAL A 199 6.83 6.27 36.75
N ASP A 200 5.74 5.84 37.35
CA ASP A 200 5.74 4.66 38.25
C ASP A 200 6.27 3.42 37.50
N GLY A 201 7.35 2.85 37.99
CA GLY A 201 8.03 1.69 37.41
C GLY A 201 8.97 1.98 36.25
N PHE A 202 9.20 3.24 35.85
CA PHE A 202 10.12 3.60 34.78
C PHE A 202 11.54 3.12 35.01
N MET A 203 12.05 3.33 36.23
CA MET A 203 13.39 2.86 36.59
C MET A 203 13.52 1.35 36.58
N GLU A 204 12.53 0.66 37.13
CA GLU A 204 12.54 -0.81 37.17
C GLU A 204 12.56 -1.38 35.75
N LYS A 205 11.70 -0.85 34.87
CA LYS A 205 11.63 -1.24 33.47
C LYS A 205 12.90 -0.92 32.71
N ASN A 206 13.51 0.24 32.97
CA ASN A 206 14.76 0.65 32.33
C ASN A 206 15.98 -0.15 32.82
N LYS A 207 15.97 -0.58 34.09
CA LYS A 207 17.05 -1.41 34.64
C LYS A 207 17.11 -2.79 33.99
N ASP A 208 15.99 -3.45 33.80
CA ASP A 208 15.76 -4.81 33.28
C ASP A 208 17.03 -5.69 33.12
N THR A 209 17.85 -5.70 34.16
CA THR A 209 19.13 -6.38 34.16
C THR A 209 18.99 -7.68 34.95
N VAL A 210 19.27 -8.77 34.27
CA VAL A 210 19.37 -10.09 34.93
C VAL A 210 20.67 -10.14 35.74
N PRO A 211 20.61 -10.53 37.02
CA PRO A 211 21.81 -10.73 37.85
C PRO A 211 22.80 -11.71 37.22
N ASP A 212 24.10 -11.45 37.40
CA ASP A 212 25.15 -12.24 36.78
C ASP A 212 25.12 -13.71 37.23
N GLU A 213 24.66 -13.98 38.47
CA GLU A 213 24.48 -15.34 39.01
C GLU A 213 23.46 -16.13 38.18
N HIS A 214 22.39 -15.49 37.71
CA HIS A 214 21.39 -16.14 36.88
C HIS A 214 21.91 -16.35 35.44
N LEU A 215 22.67 -15.42 34.89
CA LEU A 215 23.30 -15.60 33.60
C LEU A 215 24.31 -16.75 33.63
N ALA A 216 25.14 -16.82 34.66
CA ALA A 216 26.07 -17.92 34.86
C ALA A 216 25.34 -19.28 35.02
N LEU A 217 24.22 -19.29 35.76
CA LEU A 217 23.41 -20.47 35.90
C LEU A 217 22.76 -20.91 34.59
N LEU A 218 22.19 -19.99 33.83
CA LEU A 218 21.61 -20.27 32.52
C LEU A 218 22.69 -20.77 31.53
N GLY A 219 23.88 -20.15 31.55
CA GLY A 219 25.03 -20.58 30.73
C GLY A 219 25.56 -21.96 31.05
N SER A 220 25.35 -22.46 32.30
CA SER A 220 25.75 -23.80 32.72
C SER A 220 24.73 -24.89 32.36
N THR A 221 23.74 -24.58 31.55
CA THR A 221 22.67 -25.52 31.18
C THR A 221 23.23 -26.75 30.43
N SER A 222 22.69 -27.92 30.79
CA SER A 222 22.94 -29.18 30.06
C SER A 222 22.02 -29.37 28.84
N SER A 223 20.99 -28.53 28.69
CA SER A 223 20.05 -28.62 27.57
C SER A 223 20.67 -28.04 26.29
N PRO A 224 20.86 -28.85 25.22
CA PRO A 224 21.39 -28.34 23.95
C PRO A 224 20.50 -27.26 23.35
N PHE A 225 19.18 -27.40 23.51
CA PHE A 225 18.21 -26.41 23.02
C PHE A 225 18.37 -25.07 23.74
N LEU A 226 18.36 -25.06 25.08
CA LEU A 226 18.51 -23.81 25.83
C LEU A 226 19.88 -23.15 25.54
N LYS A 227 20.93 -23.94 25.36
CA LYS A 227 22.25 -23.43 24.95
C LYS A 227 22.17 -22.75 23.60
N SER A 228 21.55 -23.35 22.58
CA SER A 228 21.38 -22.74 21.25
C SER A 228 20.58 -21.44 21.30
N VAL A 229 19.59 -21.33 22.20
CA VAL A 229 18.80 -20.13 22.42
C VAL A 229 19.64 -19.01 23.05
N LEU A 230 20.47 -19.32 24.03
CA LEU A 230 21.36 -18.36 24.68
C LEU A 230 22.49 -17.88 23.75
N ASP A 231 23.05 -18.77 22.95
CA ASP A 231 24.10 -18.46 21.98
C ASP A 231 23.58 -17.53 20.87
N ALA A 232 22.33 -17.69 20.44
CA ALA A 232 21.69 -16.79 19.47
C ALA A 232 21.60 -15.36 20.01
N ARG A 233 21.29 -15.19 21.30
CA ARG A 233 21.29 -13.87 21.96
C ARG A 233 22.69 -13.27 22.05
N ALA A 234 23.68 -14.06 22.42
CA ALA A 234 25.07 -13.59 22.48
C ALA A 234 25.57 -13.11 21.12
N ALA A 235 25.18 -13.80 20.05
CA ALA A 235 25.48 -13.38 18.66
C ALA A 235 24.77 -12.08 18.28
N ALA A 236 23.50 -11.90 18.67
CA ALA A 236 22.73 -10.68 18.43
C ALA A 236 23.33 -9.47 19.19
N ASP A 237 23.70 -9.66 20.46
CA ASP A 237 24.35 -8.61 21.27
C ASP A 237 25.73 -8.20 20.72
N ALA A 238 26.46 -9.13 20.12
CA ALA A 238 27.75 -8.86 19.47
C ALA A 238 27.61 -8.10 18.15
N ALA A 239 26.48 -8.24 17.45
CA ALA A 239 26.19 -7.56 16.19
C ALA A 239 25.70 -6.11 16.39
N LEU A 240 25.24 -5.73 17.59
CA LEU A 240 24.85 -4.36 17.88
C LEU A 240 26.07 -3.43 17.89
N PRO A 241 25.98 -2.22 17.29
CA PRO A 241 27.04 -1.24 17.34
C PRO A 241 27.38 -0.94 18.79
N GLN A 242 28.55 -1.35 19.24
CA GLN A 242 29.04 -0.99 20.58
C GLN A 242 29.19 0.51 20.62
N PRO A 243 28.57 1.24 21.57
CA PRO A 243 28.80 2.65 21.72
C PRO A 243 30.30 2.86 21.88
N SER A 244 30.90 3.68 21.02
CA SER A 244 32.32 4.01 21.02
C SER A 244 32.69 4.79 22.27
N THR A 245 32.63 4.16 23.43
CA THR A 245 33.24 4.68 24.64
C THR A 245 34.73 4.45 24.48
N ARG A 246 35.48 5.55 24.26
CA ARG A 246 36.93 5.56 24.50
C ARG A 246 37.20 4.72 25.74
N LYS A 247 37.96 3.64 25.56
CA LYS A 247 38.47 2.85 26.68
C LYS A 247 39.28 3.79 27.59
N VAL A 248 38.61 4.32 28.57
CA VAL A 248 39.32 4.84 29.73
C VAL A 248 39.71 3.60 30.51
N SER A 249 40.91 3.12 30.21
CA SER A 249 41.56 2.04 30.92
C SER A 249 41.97 2.50 32.31
N GLY A 250 41.01 2.42 33.25
CA GLY A 250 41.28 2.48 34.67
C GLY A 250 41.05 1.10 35.26
N PRO A 251 41.95 0.55 36.07
CA PRO A 251 41.73 -0.74 36.72
C PRO A 251 40.56 -0.62 37.71
N GLY A 252 39.42 -1.29 37.42
CA GLY A 252 38.29 -1.43 38.32
C GLY A 252 36.91 -1.00 37.81
N ILE A 253 36.74 -0.48 36.60
CA ILE A 253 35.42 -0.19 36.04
C ILE A 253 34.99 -1.36 35.18
N ALA A 254 34.26 -2.33 35.80
CA ALA A 254 33.50 -3.32 35.07
C ALA A 254 32.60 -2.60 34.07
N SER A 255 32.62 -2.99 32.80
CA SER A 255 31.74 -2.48 31.74
C SER A 255 30.30 -2.67 32.22
N LYS A 256 29.66 -1.58 32.66
CA LYS A 256 28.25 -1.62 33.12
C LYS A 256 27.37 -1.94 31.93
N LYS A 257 26.54 -2.98 32.06
CA LYS A 257 25.56 -3.36 31.03
C LYS A 257 24.70 -2.14 30.66
N PRO A 258 24.42 -1.95 29.36
CA PRO A 258 23.57 -0.85 28.91
C PRO A 258 22.12 -1.07 29.44
N THR A 259 21.46 0.00 29.80
CA THR A 259 20.05 0.00 30.19
C THR A 259 19.16 -0.29 28.97
N LEU A 260 17.88 -0.62 29.21
CA LEU A 260 16.92 -0.88 28.14
C LEU A 260 16.74 0.35 27.25
N GLY A 261 16.66 1.56 27.84
CA GLY A 261 16.58 2.83 27.08
C GLY A 261 17.80 3.07 26.20
N THR A 262 19.02 2.78 26.72
CA THR A 262 20.24 2.88 25.90
C THR A 262 20.24 1.87 24.75
N GLN A 263 19.84 0.63 24.99
CA GLN A 263 19.74 -0.41 23.95
C GLN A 263 18.70 -0.02 22.90
N PHE A 264 17.53 0.44 23.36
CA PHE A 264 16.46 0.89 22.48
C PHE A 264 16.91 2.04 21.56
N LYS A 265 17.56 3.05 22.14
CA LYS A 265 18.13 4.17 21.38
C LYS A 265 19.14 3.69 20.32
N ALA A 266 20.03 2.76 20.68
CA ALA A 266 21.01 2.20 19.75
C ALA A 266 20.34 1.42 18.61
N SER A 267 19.36 0.57 18.92
CA SER A 267 18.59 -0.19 17.93
C SER A 267 17.79 0.72 17.00
N LEU A 268 17.19 1.78 17.55
CA LEU A 268 16.48 2.78 16.76
C LEU A 268 17.43 3.55 15.84
N GLY A 269 18.64 3.89 16.33
CA GLY A 269 19.67 4.50 15.49
C GLY A 269 20.06 3.61 14.32
N ALA A 270 20.37 2.34 14.57
CA ALA A 270 20.68 1.37 13.52
C ALA A 270 19.54 1.19 12.51
N LEU A 271 18.30 1.21 12.98
CA LEU A 271 17.12 1.18 12.11
C LEU A 271 17.06 2.44 11.21
N MET A 272 17.29 3.62 11.77
CA MET A 272 17.33 4.87 11.00
C MET A 272 18.45 4.86 9.95
N ASP A 273 19.63 4.35 10.30
CA ASP A 273 20.75 4.22 9.37
C ASP A 273 20.39 3.26 8.21
N THR A 274 19.71 2.15 8.52
CA THR A 274 19.23 1.21 7.51
C THR A 274 18.21 1.86 6.58
N ILE A 275 17.23 2.58 7.12
CA ILE A 275 16.22 3.31 6.34
C ILE A 275 16.89 4.34 5.44
N ASN A 276 17.81 5.14 5.99
CA ASN A 276 18.49 6.22 5.27
C ASN A 276 19.46 5.71 4.18
N SER A 277 19.87 4.44 4.25
CA SER A 277 20.69 3.79 3.20
C SER A 277 19.87 3.26 2.03
N THR A 278 18.55 3.34 2.07
CA THR A 278 17.62 2.82 1.07
C THR A 278 16.77 3.95 0.46
N GLU A 279 16.10 3.66 -0.65
CA GLU A 279 15.07 4.55 -1.19
C GLU A 279 13.78 4.39 -0.38
N VAL A 280 13.38 5.46 0.33
CA VAL A 280 12.33 5.40 1.34
C VAL A 280 10.97 5.75 0.74
N HIS A 281 9.99 4.87 0.96
CA HIS A 281 8.60 5.07 0.61
C HIS A 281 7.71 5.05 1.85
N TYR A 282 6.85 6.05 2.02
CA TYR A 282 5.97 6.17 3.17
C TYR A 282 4.54 5.79 2.81
N ILE A 283 4.01 4.75 3.48
CA ILE A 283 2.63 4.32 3.33
C ILE A 283 1.86 4.68 4.60
N ARG A 284 0.89 5.59 4.48
CA ARG A 284 0.08 6.04 5.59
C ARG A 284 -1.34 5.52 5.47
N CYS A 285 -1.79 4.84 6.50
CA CYS A 285 -3.05 4.12 6.50
C CYS A 285 -3.97 4.68 7.57
N ILE A 286 -5.19 4.99 7.17
CA ILE A 286 -6.21 5.54 8.05
C ILE A 286 -7.32 4.51 8.27
N LYS A 287 -7.62 4.21 9.53
CA LYS A 287 -8.72 3.34 9.93
C LYS A 287 -9.99 4.17 10.03
N PRO A 288 -11.02 3.90 9.21
CA PRO A 288 -12.22 4.72 9.19
C PRO A 288 -13.06 4.60 10.46
N ASN A 289 -13.08 3.43 11.12
CA ASN A 289 -13.79 3.18 12.37
C ASN A 289 -13.14 2.03 13.16
N ASP A 290 -13.40 1.97 14.47
CA ASP A 290 -12.85 0.92 15.34
C ASP A 290 -13.61 -0.40 15.25
N ALA A 291 -14.90 -0.36 14.92
CA ALA A 291 -15.76 -1.53 14.81
C ALA A 291 -15.54 -2.37 13.55
N LYS A 292 -14.68 -1.91 12.62
CA LYS A 292 -14.41 -2.54 11.31
C LYS A 292 -15.66 -2.74 10.44
N VAL A 293 -16.63 -1.84 10.60
CA VAL A 293 -17.86 -1.85 9.80
C VAL A 293 -17.61 -1.16 8.46
N ALA A 294 -18.08 -1.77 7.37
CA ALA A 294 -17.94 -1.20 6.04
C ALA A 294 -18.82 0.06 5.87
N TRP A 295 -18.29 1.06 5.17
CA TRP A 295 -18.99 2.31 4.82
C TRP A 295 -19.32 3.25 5.98
N GLU A 296 -18.87 2.96 7.20
CA GLU A 296 -18.96 3.87 8.33
C GLU A 296 -17.64 4.60 8.55
N VAL A 297 -17.73 5.90 8.82
CA VAL A 297 -16.57 6.75 9.12
C VAL A 297 -16.79 7.44 10.46
N GLN A 298 -15.81 7.37 11.34
CA GLN A 298 -15.75 8.12 12.60
C GLN A 298 -14.87 9.36 12.40
N PRO A 299 -15.43 10.56 12.13
CA PRO A 299 -14.65 11.71 11.70
C PRO A 299 -13.58 12.16 12.70
N GLN A 300 -13.88 12.10 14.00
CA GLN A 300 -12.93 12.49 15.05
C GLN A 300 -11.74 11.53 15.14
N ASN A 301 -12.00 10.22 15.02
CA ASN A 301 -10.96 9.20 15.02
C ASN A 301 -10.06 9.35 13.77
N VAL A 302 -10.67 9.52 12.60
CA VAL A 302 -9.94 9.78 11.35
C VAL A 302 -9.11 11.06 11.45
N LEU A 303 -9.66 12.16 11.99
CA LEU A 303 -8.94 13.42 12.16
C LEU A 303 -7.74 13.27 13.10
N SER A 304 -7.89 12.54 14.21
CA SER A 304 -6.78 12.28 15.13
C SER A 304 -5.67 11.47 14.47
N GLN A 305 -6.02 10.47 13.67
CA GLN A 305 -5.06 9.66 12.89
C GLN A 305 -4.36 10.51 11.82
N LEU A 306 -5.07 11.39 11.11
CA LEU A 306 -4.47 12.30 10.12
C LEU A 306 -3.45 13.26 10.77
N ARG A 307 -3.73 13.74 11.98
CA ARG A 307 -2.77 14.53 12.77
C ARG A 307 -1.58 13.67 13.19
N ALA A 308 -1.85 12.51 13.78
CA ALA A 308 -0.81 11.58 14.23
C ALA A 308 0.11 11.09 13.10
N CYS A 309 -0.40 11.00 11.89
CA CYS A 309 0.37 10.63 10.70
C CYS A 309 1.09 11.82 10.03
N GLY A 310 0.95 13.06 10.52
CA GLY A 310 1.51 14.24 9.88
C GLY A 310 0.93 14.57 8.50
N VAL A 311 -0.22 13.97 8.13
CA VAL A 311 -0.86 14.14 6.82
C VAL A 311 -1.32 15.58 6.62
N LEU A 312 -1.77 16.24 7.68
CA LEU A 312 -2.23 17.65 7.58
C LEU A 312 -1.10 18.59 7.17
N GLU A 313 0.12 18.39 7.68
CA GLU A 313 1.28 19.16 7.26
C GLU A 313 1.67 18.84 5.81
N THR A 314 1.61 17.58 5.43
CA THR A 314 1.85 17.15 4.03
C THR A 314 0.84 17.82 3.08
N ILE A 315 -0.45 17.84 3.44
CA ILE A 315 -1.49 18.52 2.64
C ILE A 315 -1.21 20.01 2.54
N ARG A 316 -0.87 20.68 3.65
CA ARG A 316 -0.55 22.11 3.66
C ARG A 316 0.60 22.44 2.69
N ILE A 317 1.64 21.64 2.69
CA ILE A 317 2.79 21.83 1.82
C ILE A 317 2.45 21.48 0.37
N SER A 318 1.74 20.38 0.14
CA SER A 318 1.25 20.04 -1.20
C SER A 318 0.34 21.12 -1.79
N CYS A 319 -0.50 21.75 -0.98
CA CYS A 319 -1.34 22.86 -1.42
C CYS A 319 -0.54 24.13 -1.71
N ALA A 320 0.51 24.36 -0.97
CA ALA A 320 1.38 25.55 -1.13
C ALA A 320 2.48 25.34 -2.19
N GLY A 321 2.87 24.09 -2.44
CA GLY A 321 3.95 23.68 -3.33
C GLY A 321 3.52 23.17 -4.70
N PHE A 322 4.48 22.50 -5.35
CA PHE A 322 4.34 21.83 -6.63
C PHE A 322 4.65 20.34 -6.47
N PRO A 323 3.73 19.55 -5.91
CA PRO A 323 3.95 18.12 -5.63
C PRO A 323 4.07 17.26 -6.88
N GLY A 324 3.49 17.71 -8.00
CA GLY A 324 3.63 17.06 -9.29
C GLY A 324 4.90 17.52 -9.97
N ARG A 325 5.77 16.58 -10.35
CA ARG A 325 7.00 16.86 -11.08
C ARG A 325 7.23 15.79 -12.13
N TRP A 326 7.55 16.22 -13.33
CA TRP A 326 7.80 15.35 -14.46
C TRP A 326 8.97 15.89 -15.25
N THR A 327 9.78 15.01 -15.83
CA THR A 327 10.74 15.45 -16.85
C THR A 327 9.97 15.95 -18.07
N PHE A 328 10.57 16.85 -18.85
CA PHE A 328 9.93 17.33 -20.06
C PHE A 328 9.59 16.19 -21.02
N ALA A 329 10.48 15.19 -21.12
CA ALA A 329 10.31 14.03 -21.97
C ALA A 329 9.09 13.17 -21.55
N ASP A 330 9.02 12.77 -20.27
CA ASP A 330 7.91 11.95 -19.76
C ASP A 330 6.56 12.69 -19.89
N PHE A 331 6.57 14.00 -19.63
CA PHE A 331 5.37 14.83 -19.75
C PHE A 331 4.88 14.89 -21.19
N VAL A 332 5.77 15.19 -22.13
CA VAL A 332 5.43 15.28 -23.55
C VAL A 332 5.00 13.93 -24.10
N GLU A 333 5.74 12.84 -23.80
CA GLU A 333 5.40 11.49 -24.26
C GLU A 333 3.96 11.09 -23.85
N ARG A 334 3.52 11.56 -22.69
CA ARG A 334 2.18 11.23 -22.20
C ARG A 334 1.08 12.14 -22.71
N TYR A 335 1.36 13.43 -22.93
CA TYR A 335 0.34 14.46 -23.16
C TYR A 335 0.43 15.16 -24.52
N TYR A 336 1.35 14.81 -25.43
CA TYR A 336 1.50 15.41 -26.75
C TYR A 336 0.20 15.46 -27.55
N MET A 337 -0.69 14.50 -27.33
CA MET A 337 -1.98 14.40 -28.02
C MET A 337 -2.99 15.50 -27.65
N LEU A 338 -2.71 16.31 -26.64
CA LEU A 338 -3.58 17.42 -26.25
C LEU A 338 -3.47 18.62 -27.19
N VAL A 339 -2.45 18.64 -28.03
CA VAL A 339 -2.19 19.70 -29.00
C VAL A 339 -2.17 19.14 -30.43
N PRO A 340 -2.39 19.99 -31.47
CA PRO A 340 -2.40 19.54 -32.84
C PRO A 340 -1.09 18.89 -33.27
N SER A 341 -1.17 17.90 -34.15
CA SER A 341 -0.01 17.12 -34.64
C SER A 341 1.06 17.95 -35.36
N SER A 342 0.71 19.14 -35.82
CA SER A 342 1.67 20.10 -36.42
C SER A 342 2.79 20.54 -35.47
N HIS A 343 2.57 20.37 -34.15
CA HIS A 343 3.53 20.76 -33.11
C HIS A 343 4.30 19.56 -32.52
N TRP A 344 4.04 18.34 -32.98
CA TRP A 344 4.66 17.12 -32.46
C TRP A 344 6.11 16.95 -32.96
N ASP A 345 7.01 17.78 -32.49
CA ASP A 345 8.44 17.65 -32.77
C ASP A 345 9.18 17.24 -31.48
N MET A 346 9.65 16.00 -31.45
CA MET A 346 10.37 15.39 -30.34
C MET A 346 11.80 15.01 -30.74
N THR A 347 12.36 15.66 -31.76
CA THR A 347 13.67 15.31 -32.33
C THR A 347 14.85 15.70 -31.44
N SER A 348 14.70 16.68 -30.56
CA SER A 348 15.72 17.14 -29.62
C SER A 348 15.13 17.51 -28.26
N LEU A 349 15.96 17.54 -27.21
CA LEU A 349 15.53 17.96 -25.88
C LEU A 349 14.99 19.39 -25.85
N GLU A 350 15.54 20.30 -26.66
CA GLU A 350 15.03 21.68 -26.78
C GLU A 350 13.62 21.71 -27.35
N LYS A 351 13.36 20.92 -28.40
CA LYS A 351 12.03 20.83 -29.00
C LYS A 351 11.02 20.14 -28.11
N VAL A 352 11.44 19.13 -27.35
CA VAL A 352 10.60 18.52 -26.32
C VAL A 352 10.22 19.55 -25.25
N ARG A 353 11.15 20.42 -24.85
CA ARG A 353 10.87 21.51 -23.91
C ARG A 353 9.91 22.55 -24.51
N GLU A 354 10.12 22.96 -25.75
CA GLU A 354 9.23 23.88 -26.48
C GLU A 354 7.80 23.29 -26.58
N LEU A 355 7.69 22.02 -26.91
CA LEU A 355 6.41 21.32 -27.00
C LEU A 355 5.74 21.24 -25.61
N ALA A 356 6.50 20.96 -24.56
CA ALA A 356 5.97 20.99 -23.18
C ALA A 356 5.44 22.39 -22.82
N GLN A 357 6.18 23.43 -23.15
CA GLN A 357 5.75 24.83 -22.94
C GLN A 357 4.46 25.13 -23.70
N PHE A 358 4.39 24.72 -24.96
CA PHE A 358 3.19 24.92 -25.77
C PHE A 358 1.98 24.17 -25.22
N ILE A 359 2.13 22.90 -24.84
CA ILE A 359 1.05 22.13 -24.21
C ILE A 359 0.53 22.85 -22.96
N LEU A 360 1.42 23.36 -22.12
CA LEU A 360 1.07 23.98 -20.86
C LEU A 360 0.41 25.35 -21.05
N SER A 361 0.91 26.17 -21.97
CA SER A 361 0.34 27.49 -22.26
C SER A 361 -1.08 27.40 -22.83
N GLU A 362 -1.39 26.34 -23.61
CA GLU A 362 -2.72 26.13 -24.18
C GLU A 362 -3.71 25.48 -23.20
N THR A 363 -3.21 24.76 -22.19
CA THR A 363 -4.08 23.94 -21.34
C THR A 363 -4.25 24.46 -19.91
N LEU A 364 -3.33 25.29 -19.42
CA LEU A 364 -3.29 25.72 -18.01
C LEU A 364 -3.02 27.22 -17.85
N GLU A 365 -3.52 27.77 -16.74
CA GLU A 365 -3.16 29.09 -16.23
C GLU A 365 -1.72 29.12 -15.71
N PRO A 366 -0.97 30.22 -15.88
CA PRO A 366 0.45 30.31 -15.53
C PRO A 366 0.80 30.07 -14.07
N ASP A 367 -0.16 30.24 -13.15
CA ASP A 367 0.02 30.05 -11.71
C ASP A 367 -0.02 28.57 -11.27
N LYS A 368 -0.45 27.67 -12.15
CA LYS A 368 -0.63 26.24 -11.87
C LYS A 368 0.59 25.38 -12.13
N TYR A 369 1.62 25.93 -12.81
CA TYR A 369 2.84 25.22 -13.13
C TYR A 369 4.07 26.13 -13.11
N HIS A 370 5.23 25.52 -12.97
CA HIS A 370 6.52 26.21 -13.15
C HIS A 370 7.49 25.33 -13.97
N PHE A 371 8.30 26.00 -14.78
CA PHE A 371 9.40 25.36 -15.50
C PHE A 371 10.67 25.42 -14.66
N GLY A 372 11.22 24.25 -14.35
CA GLY A 372 12.56 24.13 -13.82
C GLY A 372 13.61 24.05 -14.95
N LEU A 373 14.82 23.70 -14.58
CA LEU A 373 15.91 23.47 -15.53
C LEU A 373 15.66 22.20 -16.37
N ASN A 374 15.28 21.09 -15.71
CA ASN A 374 15.11 19.78 -16.32
C ASN A 374 13.68 19.23 -16.22
N LYS A 375 12.86 19.81 -15.37
CA LYS A 375 11.53 19.30 -15.02
C LYS A 375 10.48 20.39 -15.08
N VAL A 376 9.24 19.97 -15.23
CA VAL A 376 8.07 20.83 -15.03
C VAL A 376 7.40 20.45 -13.71
N PHE A 377 6.96 21.46 -12.99
CA PHE A 377 6.37 21.37 -11.66
C PHE A 377 4.92 21.81 -11.67
N PHE A 378 4.04 21.04 -11.05
CA PHE A 378 2.61 21.25 -11.08
C PHE A 378 2.05 21.40 -9.65
N ARG A 379 1.08 22.29 -9.50
CA ARG A 379 0.27 22.35 -8.27
C ARG A 379 -0.57 21.09 -8.09
N ALA A 380 -0.99 20.86 -6.86
CA ALA A 380 -1.86 19.73 -6.51
C ALA A 380 -3.10 19.68 -7.40
N GLY A 381 -3.45 18.49 -7.90
CA GLY A 381 -4.63 18.26 -8.74
C GLY A 381 -4.46 18.51 -10.24
N VAL A 382 -3.43 19.21 -10.68
CA VAL A 382 -3.19 19.53 -12.10
C VAL A 382 -3.00 18.27 -12.95
N LEU A 383 -2.23 17.31 -12.47
CA LEU A 383 -2.03 16.04 -13.18
C LEU A 383 -3.35 15.25 -13.36
N ALA A 384 -4.24 15.31 -12.39
CA ALA A 384 -5.56 14.69 -12.52
C ALA A 384 -6.40 15.36 -13.62
N SER A 385 -6.29 16.69 -13.76
CA SER A 385 -6.90 17.45 -14.85
C SER A 385 -6.33 17.05 -16.22
N PHE A 386 -5.01 16.90 -16.34
CA PHE A 386 -4.36 16.39 -17.56
C PHE A 386 -4.83 14.97 -17.91
N GLU A 387 -4.93 14.07 -16.96
CA GLU A 387 -5.44 12.72 -17.19
C GLU A 387 -6.91 12.74 -17.64
N GLN A 388 -7.69 13.68 -17.14
CA GLN A 388 -9.07 13.86 -17.60
C GLN A 388 -9.12 14.40 -19.03
N MET A 389 -8.34 15.43 -19.35
CA MET A 389 -8.22 15.97 -20.71
C MET A 389 -7.76 14.90 -21.70
N ARG A 390 -6.69 14.17 -21.35
CA ARG A 390 -6.19 13.05 -22.15
C ARG A 390 -7.26 11.99 -22.38
N ARG A 391 -8.01 11.64 -21.37
CA ARG A 391 -9.10 10.67 -21.46
C ARG A 391 -10.23 11.15 -22.36
N ASN A 392 -10.54 12.44 -22.32
CA ASN A 392 -11.56 13.04 -23.19
C ASN A 392 -11.14 12.99 -24.64
N VAL A 393 -9.91 13.40 -24.97
CA VAL A 393 -9.35 13.34 -26.33
C VAL A 393 -9.32 11.91 -26.87
N LEU A 394 -8.83 10.96 -26.08
CA LEU A 394 -8.82 9.54 -26.44
C LEU A 394 -10.23 8.99 -26.68
N ASN A 395 -11.20 9.38 -25.85
CA ASN A 395 -12.59 8.95 -26.02
C ASN A 395 -13.21 9.54 -27.30
N GLU A 396 -12.90 10.78 -27.63
CA GLU A 396 -13.38 11.42 -28.86
C GLU A 396 -12.83 10.71 -30.11
N HIS A 397 -11.52 10.50 -30.15
CA HIS A 397 -10.89 9.76 -31.25
C HIS A 397 -11.37 8.31 -31.33
N THR A 398 -11.52 7.65 -30.18
CA THR A 398 -12.07 6.29 -30.11
C THR A 398 -13.49 6.24 -30.68
N ARG A 399 -14.34 7.21 -30.32
CA ARG A 399 -15.71 7.31 -30.88
C ARG A 399 -15.67 7.52 -32.39
N THR A 400 -14.77 8.37 -32.88
CA THR A 400 -14.61 8.61 -34.30
C THR A 400 -14.22 7.34 -35.05
N VAL A 401 -13.22 6.61 -34.56
CA VAL A 401 -12.80 5.33 -35.15
C VAL A 401 -13.92 4.28 -35.09
N GLN A 402 -14.59 4.15 -33.93
CA GLN A 402 -15.72 3.23 -33.77
C GLN A 402 -16.87 3.58 -34.71
N THR A 403 -17.16 4.87 -34.88
CA THR A 403 -18.23 5.32 -35.77
C THR A 403 -17.89 5.03 -37.23
N ALA A 404 -16.67 5.31 -37.65
CA ALA A 404 -16.18 4.99 -38.99
C ALA A 404 -16.22 3.48 -39.25
N TRP A 405 -15.77 2.68 -38.29
CA TRP A 405 -15.82 1.21 -38.40
C TRP A 405 -17.25 0.66 -38.45
N ARG A 406 -18.13 1.17 -37.59
CA ARG A 406 -19.55 0.76 -37.61
C ARG A 406 -20.21 1.12 -38.94
N ARG A 407 -19.91 2.35 -39.45
CA ARG A 407 -20.39 2.79 -40.77
C ARG A 407 -19.88 1.88 -41.86
N TYR A 408 -18.57 1.62 -41.91
CA TYR A 408 -17.96 0.72 -42.89
C TYR A 408 -18.56 -0.69 -42.82
N SER A 409 -18.67 -1.26 -41.64
CA SER A 409 -19.25 -2.60 -41.45
C SER A 409 -20.71 -2.67 -41.87
N ALA A 410 -21.51 -1.66 -41.53
CA ALA A 410 -22.91 -1.57 -41.93
C ALA A 410 -23.03 -1.41 -43.43
N GLN A 411 -22.22 -0.55 -44.05
CA GLN A 411 -22.22 -0.32 -45.50
C GLN A 411 -21.76 -1.55 -46.27
N SER A 412 -20.74 -2.25 -45.80
CA SER A 412 -20.29 -3.52 -46.38
C SER A 412 -21.39 -4.59 -46.33
N LYS A 413 -22.05 -4.76 -45.18
CA LYS A 413 -23.20 -5.68 -45.03
C LYS A 413 -24.35 -5.28 -45.95
N TYR A 414 -24.70 -4.01 -46.00
CA TYR A 414 -25.74 -3.49 -46.88
C TYR A 414 -25.44 -3.76 -48.35
N ASN A 415 -24.20 -3.47 -48.79
CA ASN A 415 -23.78 -3.71 -50.18
C ASN A 415 -23.79 -5.20 -50.54
N ALA A 416 -23.35 -6.07 -49.63
CA ALA A 416 -23.41 -7.53 -49.79
C ALA A 416 -24.85 -8.01 -49.91
N LEU A 417 -25.74 -7.52 -49.06
CA LEU A 417 -27.17 -7.86 -49.05
C LEU A 417 -27.86 -7.37 -50.34
N LYS A 418 -27.56 -6.13 -50.76
CA LYS A 418 -28.05 -5.55 -52.00
C LYS A 418 -27.58 -6.32 -53.23
N ALA A 419 -26.29 -6.69 -53.30
CA ALA A 419 -25.78 -7.55 -54.36
C ALA A 419 -26.46 -8.93 -54.36
N GLY A 420 -26.66 -9.54 -53.21
CA GLY A 420 -27.37 -10.81 -53.07
C GLY A 420 -28.82 -10.72 -53.53
N ILE A 421 -29.52 -9.63 -53.15
CA ILE A 421 -30.91 -9.39 -53.62
C ILE A 421 -30.97 -9.22 -55.13
N LEU A 422 -30.06 -8.40 -55.67
CA LEU A 422 -30.02 -8.21 -57.13
C LEU A 422 -29.74 -9.51 -57.86
N THR A 423 -28.82 -10.33 -57.36
CA THR A 423 -28.53 -11.66 -57.89
C THR A 423 -29.73 -12.60 -57.79
N LEU A 424 -30.43 -12.60 -56.66
CA LEU A 424 -31.66 -13.37 -56.50
C LEU A 424 -32.75 -12.91 -57.45
N GLN A 425 -32.98 -11.61 -57.56
CA GLN A 425 -33.95 -11.02 -58.50
C GLN A 425 -33.62 -11.40 -59.93
N ALA A 426 -32.34 -11.30 -60.34
CA ALA A 426 -31.89 -11.71 -61.66
C ALA A 426 -32.13 -13.22 -61.90
N ASN A 427 -31.81 -14.04 -60.94
CA ASN A 427 -32.06 -15.50 -61.03
C ASN A 427 -33.56 -15.83 -61.09
N ILE A 428 -34.38 -15.14 -60.31
CA ILE A 428 -35.84 -15.32 -60.32
C ILE A 428 -36.40 -14.91 -61.70
N ARG A 429 -35.97 -13.73 -62.22
CA ARG A 429 -36.38 -13.24 -63.55
C ARG A 429 -35.92 -14.21 -64.66
N ARG A 430 -34.67 -14.70 -64.56
CA ARG A 430 -34.13 -15.69 -65.49
C ARG A 430 -34.95 -16.99 -65.47
N ARG A 431 -35.27 -17.47 -64.25
CA ARG A 431 -36.05 -18.70 -64.08
C ARG A 431 -37.50 -18.54 -64.56
N ALA A 432 -38.09 -17.37 -64.29
CA ALA A 432 -39.42 -17.06 -64.81
C ALA A 432 -39.44 -16.95 -66.35
N ALA A 433 -38.40 -16.33 -66.96
CA ALA A 433 -38.25 -16.24 -68.39
C ALA A 433 -38.03 -17.65 -69.01
N GLN A 434 -37.18 -18.47 -68.39
CA GLN A 434 -36.95 -19.86 -68.82
C GLN A 434 -38.24 -20.68 -68.73
N ASN A 435 -38.99 -20.52 -67.66
CA ASN A 435 -40.28 -21.23 -67.53
C ASN A 435 -41.30 -20.77 -68.56
N ARG A 436 -41.42 -19.47 -68.82
CA ARG A 436 -42.27 -18.94 -69.93
C ARG A 436 -41.84 -19.48 -71.26
N PHE A 437 -40.51 -19.44 -71.53
CA PHE A 437 -40.00 -20.00 -72.79
C PHE A 437 -40.25 -21.49 -72.90
N ARG A 438 -40.11 -22.24 -71.81
CA ARG A 438 -40.38 -23.66 -71.72
C ARG A 438 -41.86 -23.92 -71.94
N THR A 439 -42.74 -23.15 -71.29
CA THR A 439 -44.19 -23.27 -71.49
C THR A 439 -44.61 -22.91 -72.90
N GLU A 440 -44.04 -21.81 -73.47
CA GLU A 440 -44.31 -21.49 -74.88
C GLU A 440 -43.81 -22.55 -75.85
N ARG A 441 -42.63 -23.14 -75.58
CA ARG A 441 -42.09 -24.26 -76.38
C ARG A 441 -42.94 -25.50 -76.24
N GLU A 442 -43.40 -25.82 -75.04
CA GLU A 442 -44.30 -26.94 -74.75
C GLU A 442 -45.67 -26.70 -75.38
N LEU A 443 -46.16 -25.46 -75.31
CA LEU A 443 -47.38 -25.04 -76.00
C LEU A 443 -47.28 -25.21 -77.54
N ARG A 444 -46.15 -24.66 -78.08
CA ARG A 444 -45.88 -24.84 -79.52
C ARG A 444 -45.72 -26.32 -79.94
N ALA A 445 -45.02 -27.10 -79.10
CA ALA A 445 -44.87 -28.51 -79.29
C ALA A 445 -46.24 -29.25 -79.16
N ALA A 446 -47.02 -28.85 -78.14
CA ALA A 446 -48.35 -29.39 -77.94
C ALA A 446 -49.31 -29.02 -79.07
N VAL A 447 -49.22 -27.76 -79.56
CA VAL A 447 -49.99 -27.33 -80.76
C VAL A 447 -49.58 -28.09 -82.00
N LEU A 448 -48.28 -28.31 -82.21
CA LEU A 448 -47.77 -29.13 -83.33
C LEU A 448 -48.15 -30.58 -83.18
N LEU A 449 -48.07 -31.16 -81.98
CA LEU A 449 -48.52 -32.49 -81.66
C LEU A 449 -50.04 -32.62 -81.74
N GLN A 450 -50.80 -31.58 -81.26
CA GLN A 450 -52.25 -31.56 -81.40
C GLN A 450 -52.71 -31.47 -82.89
N THR A 451 -52.00 -30.69 -83.72
CA THR A 451 -52.26 -30.60 -85.16
C THR A 451 -51.91 -31.89 -85.87
N ALA A 452 -50.84 -32.56 -85.45
CA ALA A 452 -50.51 -33.91 -86.01
C ALA A 452 -51.39 -35.03 -85.45
N ALA A 453 -51.74 -34.96 -84.15
CA ALA A 453 -52.56 -36.02 -83.47
C ALA A 453 -54.05 -35.84 -83.67
N ARG A 454 -54.56 -34.63 -83.99
CA ARG A 454 -55.98 -34.40 -84.36
C ARG A 454 -56.45 -35.21 -85.53
N ALA A 455 -55.58 -35.66 -86.42
CA ALA A 455 -55.89 -36.53 -87.54
C ALA A 455 -56.02 -38.04 -87.19
N ALA A 456 -55.39 -38.54 -86.12
CA ALA A 456 -55.29 -39.98 -85.89
C ALA A 456 -55.86 -40.49 -84.54
N LEU A 457 -56.08 -39.67 -83.49
CA LEU A 457 -56.27 -40.22 -82.13
C LEU A 457 -57.44 -39.65 -81.32
N GLN A 458 -58.40 -39.03 -81.97
CA GLN A 458 -59.51 -38.34 -81.30
C GLN A 458 -60.47 -39.18 -80.49
N ARG A 459 -60.39 -40.48 -80.51
CA ARG A 459 -61.34 -41.34 -79.80
C ARG A 459 -60.77 -42.20 -78.65
N LYS A 460 -59.50 -42.40 -78.58
CA LYS A 460 -58.95 -43.34 -77.57
C LYS A 460 -58.17 -42.71 -76.38
N ARG A 461 -57.85 -41.44 -76.44
CA ARG A 461 -56.95 -40.80 -75.43
C ARG A 461 -57.58 -39.78 -74.48
N ARG A 462 -58.87 -39.49 -74.58
CA ARG A 462 -59.52 -38.51 -73.69
C ARG A 462 -59.56 -39.05 -72.22
N ALA A 463 -59.70 -40.37 -72.03
CA ALA A 463 -59.69 -40.96 -70.71
C ALA A 463 -58.28 -41.07 -70.06
N GLN A 464 -57.25 -41.31 -70.93
CA GLN A 464 -55.86 -41.42 -70.39
C GLN A 464 -55.22 -40.08 -70.11
N ALA A 465 -55.56 -39.00 -70.88
CA ALA A 465 -55.03 -37.65 -70.61
C ALA A 465 -55.52 -37.04 -69.30
N VAL A 466 -56.81 -37.36 -68.95
CA VAL A 466 -57.35 -36.87 -67.63
C VAL A 466 -56.68 -37.58 -66.46
N HIS A 467 -56.39 -38.87 -66.60
CA HIS A 467 -55.69 -39.61 -65.54
C HIS A 467 -54.24 -39.21 -65.35
N ALA A 468 -53.49 -38.93 -66.43
CA ALA A 468 -52.13 -38.46 -66.40
C ALA A 468 -52.02 -37.04 -65.80
N ALA A 469 -52.96 -36.16 -66.18
CA ALA A 469 -52.99 -34.78 -65.62
C ALA A 469 -53.29 -34.78 -64.13
N THR A 470 -54.17 -35.67 -63.65
CA THR A 470 -54.45 -35.75 -62.19
C THR A 470 -53.26 -36.30 -61.40
N LEU A 471 -52.51 -37.26 -61.99
CA LEU A 471 -51.27 -37.76 -61.36
C LEU A 471 -50.19 -36.72 -61.30
N ILE A 472 -49.97 -35.92 -62.38
CA ILE A 472 -49.00 -34.84 -62.40
C ILE A 472 -49.34 -33.73 -61.40
N GLN A 473 -50.63 -33.36 -61.32
CA GLN A 473 -51.09 -32.40 -60.34
C GLN A 473 -50.90 -32.87 -58.89
N THR A 474 -51.06 -34.13 -58.61
CA THR A 474 -50.83 -34.72 -57.29
C THR A 474 -49.34 -34.72 -56.95
N VAL A 475 -48.47 -35.04 -57.93
CA VAL A 475 -46.99 -35.00 -57.76
C VAL A 475 -46.48 -33.57 -57.57
N ILE A 476 -47.01 -32.62 -58.35
CA ILE A 476 -46.65 -31.22 -58.23
C ILE A 476 -47.06 -30.62 -56.85
N ARG A 477 -48.28 -30.95 -56.40
CA ARG A 477 -48.75 -30.55 -55.07
C ARG A 477 -47.91 -31.17 -53.97
N ALA A 478 -47.53 -32.45 -54.10
CA ALA A 478 -46.64 -33.11 -53.13
C ALA A 478 -45.22 -32.49 -53.14
N TYR A 479 -44.73 -32.12 -54.32
CA TYR A 479 -43.41 -31.45 -54.43
C TYR A 479 -43.41 -30.04 -53.81
N GLN A 480 -44.46 -29.27 -54.14
CA GLN A 480 -44.61 -27.92 -53.53
C GLN A 480 -44.78 -27.96 -52.02
N ALA A 481 -45.54 -28.96 -51.49
CA ALA A 481 -45.66 -29.16 -50.07
C ALA A 481 -44.32 -29.56 -49.41
N ARG A 482 -43.49 -30.34 -50.14
CA ARG A 482 -42.19 -30.78 -49.68
C ARG A 482 -41.16 -29.59 -49.65
N LEU A 483 -41.23 -28.70 -50.63
CA LEU A 483 -40.42 -27.48 -50.62
C LEU A 483 -40.76 -26.55 -49.44
N ARG A 484 -42.08 -26.34 -49.19
CA ARG A 484 -42.52 -25.56 -48.03
C ARG A 484 -42.03 -26.14 -46.70
N LEU A 485 -42.04 -27.48 -46.59
CA LEU A 485 -41.56 -28.16 -45.40
C LEU A 485 -40.04 -28.04 -45.22
N ILE A 486 -39.30 -27.96 -46.32
CA ILE A 486 -37.84 -27.70 -46.29
C ILE A 486 -37.57 -26.25 -45.82
N ASP A 487 -38.30 -25.29 -46.40
CA ASP A 487 -38.17 -23.87 -46.05
C ASP A 487 -38.53 -23.65 -44.56
N GLU A 488 -39.63 -24.28 -44.07
CA GLU A 488 -40.01 -24.22 -42.65
C GLU A 488 -38.94 -24.85 -41.73
N ARG A 489 -38.34 -25.96 -42.18
CA ARG A 489 -37.28 -26.63 -41.44
C ARG A 489 -35.99 -25.84 -41.41
N GLU A 490 -35.63 -25.21 -42.54
CA GLU A 490 -34.48 -24.31 -42.59
C GLU A 490 -34.68 -23.07 -41.72
N ALA A 491 -35.88 -22.47 -41.76
CA ALA A 491 -36.25 -21.36 -40.88
C ALA A 491 -36.19 -21.74 -39.40
N TRP A 492 -36.66 -22.96 -39.07
CA TRP A 492 -36.58 -23.50 -37.71
C TRP A 492 -35.13 -23.73 -37.27
N HIS A 493 -34.26 -24.31 -38.15
CA HIS A 493 -32.83 -24.48 -37.89
C HIS A 493 -32.11 -23.15 -37.78
N ALA A 494 -32.44 -22.18 -38.61
CA ALA A 494 -31.89 -20.83 -38.53
C ALA A 494 -32.24 -20.15 -37.20
N THR A 495 -33.51 -20.32 -36.75
CA THR A 495 -33.97 -19.81 -35.45
C THR A 495 -33.27 -20.49 -34.28
N LEU A 496 -33.07 -21.82 -34.37
CA LEU A 496 -32.32 -22.60 -33.38
C LEU A 496 -30.84 -22.14 -33.29
N LEU A 497 -30.20 -21.94 -34.44
CA LEU A 497 -28.85 -21.44 -34.54
C LEU A 497 -28.73 -20.01 -33.98
N GLN A 498 -29.69 -19.15 -34.35
CA GLN A 498 -29.71 -17.77 -33.82
C GLN A 498 -29.90 -17.74 -32.31
N THR A 499 -30.79 -18.57 -31.77
CA THR A 499 -31.00 -18.67 -30.31
C THR A 499 -29.78 -19.27 -29.61
N ALA A 500 -29.15 -20.28 -30.18
CA ALA A 500 -27.93 -20.86 -29.67
C ALA A 500 -26.76 -19.82 -29.66
N ILE A 501 -26.60 -19.12 -30.79
CA ILE A 501 -25.57 -18.08 -30.92
C ILE A 501 -25.84 -16.93 -29.94
N ARG A 502 -27.10 -16.44 -29.87
CA ARG A 502 -27.47 -15.42 -28.89
C ARG A 502 -27.22 -15.88 -27.46
N GLY A 503 -27.56 -17.15 -27.15
CA GLY A 503 -27.28 -17.74 -25.85
C GLY A 503 -25.78 -17.85 -25.53
N VAL A 504 -24.95 -18.21 -26.52
CA VAL A 504 -23.49 -18.24 -26.37
C VAL A 504 -22.91 -16.84 -26.19
N LEU A 505 -23.38 -15.90 -27.00
CA LEU A 505 -22.93 -14.50 -26.91
C LEU A 505 -23.33 -13.86 -25.57
N ALA A 506 -24.58 -14.12 -25.13
CA ALA A 506 -25.06 -13.65 -23.83
C ALA A 506 -24.26 -14.26 -22.67
N ARG A 507 -23.97 -15.56 -22.73
CA ARG A 507 -23.13 -16.23 -21.72
C ARG A 507 -21.71 -15.70 -21.74
N ARG A 508 -21.12 -15.45 -22.93
CA ARG A 508 -19.78 -14.83 -23.05
C ARG A 508 -19.76 -13.41 -22.52
N ALA A 509 -20.79 -12.63 -22.82
CA ALA A 509 -20.91 -11.27 -22.31
C ALA A 509 -21.10 -11.26 -20.78
N ALA A 510 -21.94 -12.16 -20.27
CA ALA A 510 -22.14 -12.34 -18.82
C ALA A 510 -20.84 -12.79 -18.13
N SER A 511 -20.15 -13.79 -18.68
CA SER A 511 -18.87 -14.27 -18.15
C SER A 511 -17.79 -13.19 -18.19
N LYS A 512 -17.78 -12.36 -19.25
CA LYS A 512 -16.86 -11.23 -19.36
C LYS A 512 -17.17 -10.16 -18.31
N ARG A 513 -18.47 -9.87 -18.11
CA ARG A 513 -18.92 -8.95 -17.04
C ARG A 513 -18.59 -9.50 -15.66
N VAL A 514 -18.89 -10.77 -15.41
CA VAL A 514 -18.56 -11.42 -14.14
C VAL A 514 -17.05 -11.38 -13.89
N ARG A 515 -16.23 -11.72 -14.91
CA ARG A 515 -14.76 -11.62 -14.78
C ARG A 515 -14.30 -10.20 -14.49
N GLN A 516 -14.87 -9.20 -15.17
CA GLN A 516 -14.54 -7.81 -14.93
C GLN A 516 -14.95 -7.37 -13.52
N VAL A 517 -16.17 -7.75 -13.09
CA VAL A 517 -16.65 -7.47 -11.73
C VAL A 517 -15.78 -8.19 -10.70
N THR A 518 -15.45 -9.46 -10.93
CA THR A 518 -14.59 -10.24 -10.04
C THR A 518 -13.18 -9.65 -9.97
N LEU A 519 -12.67 -9.19 -11.12
CA LEU A 519 -11.37 -8.50 -11.15
C LEU A 519 -11.43 -7.18 -10.38
N LEU A 520 -12.47 -6.37 -10.62
CA LEU A 520 -12.68 -5.13 -9.87
C LEU A 520 -12.88 -5.40 -8.39
N GLN A 521 -13.68 -6.41 -8.05
CA GLN A 521 -13.88 -6.82 -6.66
C GLN A 521 -12.58 -7.33 -6.02
N SER A 522 -11.78 -8.10 -6.76
CA SER A 522 -10.49 -8.58 -6.26
C SER A 522 -9.48 -7.43 -6.09
N LEU A 523 -9.45 -6.50 -7.05
CA LEU A 523 -8.64 -5.28 -6.95
C LEU A 523 -9.12 -4.40 -5.80
N TYR A 524 -10.44 -4.26 -5.66
CA TYR A 524 -11.05 -3.51 -4.58
C TYR A 524 -10.78 -4.16 -3.21
N ARG A 525 -11.00 -5.49 -3.11
CA ARG A 525 -10.65 -6.26 -1.89
C ARG A 525 -9.15 -6.19 -1.59
N ARG A 526 -8.31 -6.29 -2.63
CA ARG A 526 -6.86 -6.12 -2.48
C ARG A 526 -6.49 -4.71 -2.03
N ARG A 527 -7.18 -3.69 -2.57
CA ARG A 527 -7.03 -2.29 -2.13
C ARG A 527 -7.49 -2.11 -0.68
N LEU A 528 -8.66 -2.64 -0.34
CA LEU A 528 -9.18 -2.63 1.04
C LEU A 528 -8.25 -3.39 2.00
N ALA A 529 -7.80 -4.59 1.61
CA ALA A 529 -6.86 -5.37 2.40
C ALA A 529 -5.52 -4.65 2.58
N ARG A 530 -5.03 -3.97 1.53
CA ARG A 530 -3.83 -3.13 1.62
C ARG A 530 -4.06 -1.91 2.49
N HIS A 531 -5.23 -1.28 2.39
CA HIS A 531 -5.63 -0.19 3.29
C HIS A 531 -5.74 -0.66 4.73
N ALA A 532 -6.43 -1.79 4.95
CA ALA A 532 -6.57 -2.37 6.29
C ALA A 532 -5.20 -2.81 6.88
N LEU A 533 -4.35 -3.41 6.05
CA LEU A 533 -2.99 -3.78 6.45
C LEU A 533 -2.14 -2.55 6.77
N ALA A 534 -2.29 -1.53 5.96
CA ALA A 534 -1.56 -0.29 6.12
C ALA A 534 -2.07 0.50 7.33
N GLN A 535 -3.40 0.51 7.59
CA GLN A 535 -3.99 1.06 8.81
C GLN A 535 -3.48 0.34 10.05
N ARG A 536 -3.52 -0.99 10.06
CA ARG A 536 -2.95 -1.78 11.16
C ARG A 536 -1.47 -1.50 11.39
N ARG A 537 -0.72 -1.22 10.31
CA ARG A 537 0.69 -0.83 10.40
C ARG A 537 0.89 0.57 10.96
N THR A 538 -0.02 1.50 10.64
CA THR A 538 0.02 2.87 11.19
C THR A 538 -0.45 2.89 12.63
N GLU A 539 -1.51 2.13 12.93
CA GLU A 539 -2.00 1.93 14.29
C GLU A 539 -0.96 1.25 15.18
N ALA A 540 -0.30 0.21 14.66
CA ALA A 540 0.79 -0.45 15.34
C ALA A 540 1.99 0.48 15.57
N LYS A 541 2.30 1.34 14.57
CA LYS A 541 3.36 2.33 14.71
C LYS A 541 3.01 3.46 15.66
N SER A 542 1.75 3.96 15.60
CA SER A 542 1.29 4.99 16.54
C SER A 542 1.15 4.43 17.95
N ALA A 543 0.64 3.21 18.10
CA ALA A 543 0.55 2.53 19.40
C ALA A 543 1.93 2.33 20.04
N SER A 544 2.92 1.84 19.27
CA SER A 544 4.27 1.68 19.82
C SER A 544 4.97 3.01 20.10
N HIS A 545 4.68 4.04 19.31
CA HIS A 545 5.21 5.37 19.58
C HIS A 545 4.56 6.01 20.81
N TYR A 546 3.24 5.87 20.99
CA TYR A 546 2.55 6.33 22.21
C TYR A 546 3.03 5.58 23.46
N GLN A 547 3.25 4.26 23.36
CA GLN A 547 3.82 3.48 24.46
C GLN A 547 5.25 3.92 24.80
N GLU A 548 6.08 4.17 23.79
CA GLU A 548 7.45 4.62 24.02
C GLU A 548 7.53 6.02 24.61
N VAL A 549 6.67 6.94 24.13
CA VAL A 549 6.59 8.31 24.66
C VAL A 549 6.00 8.32 26.07
N SER A 550 4.97 7.50 26.33
CA SER A 550 4.38 7.31 27.66
C SER A 550 5.43 6.82 28.65
N TYR A 551 6.14 5.76 28.28
CA TYR A 551 7.20 5.17 29.11
C TYR A 551 8.37 6.14 29.39
N LYS A 552 8.75 6.93 28.39
CA LYS A 552 9.77 7.99 28.57
C LYS A 552 9.30 9.14 29.44
N LEU A 553 8.00 9.48 29.38
CA LEU A 553 7.39 10.51 30.22
C LEU A 553 7.19 10.04 31.65
N GLU A 554 6.76 8.80 31.85
CA GLU A 554 6.65 8.18 33.16
C GLU A 554 8.00 8.12 33.90
N ASN A 555 9.07 7.72 33.20
CA ASN A 555 10.42 7.74 33.76
C ASN A 555 10.92 9.16 34.09
N LYS A 556 10.55 10.16 33.28
CA LYS A 556 10.92 11.55 33.53
C LYS A 556 10.13 12.20 34.68
N VAL A 557 8.87 11.80 34.86
CA VAL A 557 8.04 12.17 36.01
C VAL A 557 8.55 11.50 37.28
N PHE A 558 9.00 10.24 37.19
CA PHE A 558 9.59 9.52 38.29
C PHE A 558 10.89 10.17 38.79
N ASP A 559 11.80 10.56 37.89
CA ASP A 559 13.04 11.25 38.26
C ASP A 559 12.80 12.65 38.88
N LEU A 560 11.73 13.36 38.41
CA LEU A 560 11.34 14.66 38.95
C LEU A 560 10.58 14.59 40.29
N THR A 561 10.03 13.41 40.63
CA THR A 561 9.38 13.18 41.96
C THR A 561 10.36 12.71 43.01
N GLN A 562 11.57 12.27 42.62
CA GLN A 562 12.64 11.88 43.56
C GLN A 562 13.71 12.98 43.83
N SER A 563 13.76 14.03 43.01
CA SER A 563 14.52 15.25 43.25
C SER A 563 13.65 16.33 43.88
#